data_4b3e60550d863ff299bdd1f5dd352b06
#
_entry.id   4b3e60550d863ff299bdd1f5dd352b06
#
_cell.length_a   1.000
_cell.length_b   1.000
_cell.length_c   1.000
_cell.angle_alpha   90.00
_cell.angle_beta   90.00
_cell.angle_gamma   90.00
#
_symmetry.space_group_name_H-M   'P 1'
#
loop_
_entity.id
_entity.type
_entity.pdbx_description
1 polymer ?
#
loop_
_entity_poly.entity_id
_entity_poly.type
_entity_poly.pdbx_seq_one_letter_code
_entity_poly.pdbx_strand_id
1 'polypeptide(L)'
;MLKNTLLLFLFLVISQWSFAQVSESPKDTAIVTAPEIDAEFAGGYEGLVNYLSKNLSYVGNPKNKRSVPKEELLEGGRLIVRFIIEKDGSIAHVKLETKLPKCEPCNQDAIRVVKNMPKWKPASSDGKAVRTYVRLPINFDVD
;
A
#
# COMPACT_ATOMS: atom_id res chain seq x y z
N MET A 1 -8.67 -73.51 11.80
CA MET A 1 -8.64 -72.46 12.81
C MET A 1 -7.65 -71.30 12.51
N LEU A 2 -7.06 -71.21 11.34
CA LEU A 2 -6.08 -70.14 11.00
C LEU A 2 -6.59 -69.10 10.00
N LYS A 3 -7.87 -69.13 9.63
CA LYS A 3 -8.42 -68.17 8.62
C LYS A 3 -9.06 -66.94 9.21
N ASN A 4 -9.35 -66.86 10.49
CA ASN A 4 -10.04 -65.74 11.12
C ASN A 4 -9.11 -64.74 11.83
N THR A 5 -7.87 -65.08 12.04
CA THR A 5 -6.90 -64.16 12.69
C THR A 5 -6.26 -63.15 11.71
N LEU A 6 -6.27 -63.45 10.42
CA LEU A 6 -5.68 -62.55 9.41
C LEU A 6 -6.58 -61.38 9.01
N LEU A 7 -7.89 -61.48 9.22
CA LEU A 7 -8.86 -60.44 8.92
C LEU A 7 -8.97 -59.34 9.99
N LEU A 8 -8.55 -59.66 11.23
CA LEU A 8 -8.57 -58.72 12.35
C LEU A 8 -7.37 -57.76 12.35
N PHE A 9 -6.26 -58.12 11.69
CA PHE A 9 -5.09 -57.25 11.58
C PHE A 9 -5.18 -56.22 10.46
N LEU A 10 -6.09 -56.42 9.51
CA LEU A 10 -6.27 -55.47 8.37
C LEU A 10 -7.12 -54.24 8.72
N PHE A 11 -7.87 -54.27 9.83
CA PHE A 11 -8.74 -53.15 10.26
C PHE A 11 -8.06 -52.16 11.19
N LEU A 12 -6.86 -52.40 11.66
CA LEU A 12 -6.16 -51.57 12.66
C LEU A 12 -5.15 -50.59 12.07
N VAL A 13 -4.98 -50.54 10.74
CA VAL A 13 -3.96 -49.68 10.10
C VAL A 13 -4.57 -48.44 9.42
N ILE A 14 -5.91 -48.28 9.43
CA ILE A 14 -6.58 -47.19 8.68
C ILE A 14 -6.89 -45.96 9.57
N SER A 15 -6.46 -45.91 10.82
CA SER A 15 -6.90 -44.86 11.75
C SER A 15 -5.85 -43.78 12.07
N GLN A 16 -4.82 -43.57 11.24
CA GLN A 16 -3.76 -42.58 11.54
C GLN A 16 -3.52 -41.59 10.38
N TRP A 17 -4.47 -41.37 9.51
CA TRP A 17 -4.38 -40.17 8.66
C TRP A 17 -5.21 -39.06 9.30
N SER A 18 -4.68 -38.50 10.39
CA SER A 18 -5.04 -37.17 10.83
C SER A 18 -4.57 -36.22 9.74
N PHE A 19 -5.49 -35.84 8.85
CA PHE A 19 -5.33 -34.63 8.07
C PHE A 19 -5.21 -33.49 9.08
N ALA A 20 -3.99 -33.04 9.34
CA ALA A 20 -3.79 -31.70 9.86
C ALA A 20 -4.39 -30.76 8.82
N GLN A 21 -5.63 -30.35 9.01
CA GLN A 21 -6.19 -29.19 8.35
C GLN A 21 -5.31 -28.03 8.79
N VAL A 22 -4.36 -27.65 7.92
CA VAL A 22 -3.78 -26.32 7.96
C VAL A 22 -4.96 -25.39 7.77
N SER A 23 -5.47 -24.88 8.88
CA SER A 23 -6.38 -23.76 8.87
C SER A 23 -5.58 -22.57 8.31
N GLU A 24 -5.59 -22.40 7.00
CA GLU A 24 -5.25 -21.12 6.43
C GLU A 24 -6.25 -20.15 7.04
N SER A 25 -5.77 -19.38 8.02
CA SER A 25 -6.47 -18.21 8.52
C SER A 25 -6.88 -17.40 7.29
N PRO A 26 -8.16 -17.06 7.12
CA PRO A 26 -8.58 -16.28 5.97
C PRO A 26 -7.67 -15.06 5.91
N LYS A 27 -6.96 -14.91 4.78
CA LYS A 27 -6.03 -13.80 4.55
C LYS A 27 -6.87 -12.55 4.79
N ASP A 28 -6.64 -11.93 5.93
CA ASP A 28 -7.37 -10.73 6.35
C ASP A 28 -7.03 -9.60 5.37
N THR A 29 -7.79 -9.56 4.27
CA THR A 29 -7.65 -8.62 3.18
C THR A 29 -8.53 -7.39 3.38
N ALA A 30 -9.28 -7.33 4.49
CA ALA A 30 -10.16 -6.23 4.80
C ALA A 30 -9.36 -4.92 4.91
N ILE A 31 -9.90 -3.87 4.31
CA ILE A 31 -9.35 -2.52 4.41
C ILE A 31 -10.18 -1.76 5.41
N VAL A 32 -9.53 -1.25 6.45
CA VAL A 32 -10.16 -0.43 7.48
C VAL A 32 -10.17 1.02 7.00
N THR A 33 -11.35 1.61 6.92
CA THR A 33 -11.54 2.99 6.42
C THR A 33 -11.41 4.05 7.51
N ALA A 34 -11.60 3.66 8.76
CA ALA A 34 -11.46 4.53 9.92
C ALA A 34 -10.72 3.76 11.04
N PRO A 35 -9.39 3.64 10.95
CA PRO A 35 -8.58 3.02 12.00
C PRO A 35 -8.57 3.91 13.25
N GLU A 36 -8.29 3.32 14.42
CA GLU A 36 -8.12 4.08 15.67
C GLU A 36 -6.85 4.95 15.64
N ILE A 37 -5.79 4.44 15.01
CA ILE A 37 -4.54 5.16 14.78
C ILE A 37 -4.23 5.10 13.30
N ASP A 38 -4.09 6.26 12.67
CA ASP A 38 -3.78 6.39 11.25
C ASP A 38 -2.37 5.91 10.92
N ALA A 39 -2.17 5.52 9.65
CA ALA A 39 -0.85 5.25 9.12
C ALA A 39 -0.02 6.55 9.05
N GLU A 40 1.26 6.45 9.37
CA GLU A 40 2.15 7.62 9.45
C GLU A 40 3.42 7.39 8.61
N PHE A 41 3.82 8.42 7.85
CA PHE A 41 5.10 8.41 7.14
C PHE A 41 6.27 8.49 8.12
N ALA A 42 7.41 7.90 7.77
CA ALA A 42 8.62 7.98 8.58
C ALA A 42 9.06 9.45 8.76
N GLY A 43 9.07 9.93 10.01
CA GLY A 43 9.31 11.34 10.33
C GLY A 43 8.05 12.21 10.25
N GLY A 44 6.87 11.60 10.22
CA GLY A 44 5.58 12.31 10.25
C GLY A 44 5.31 13.16 9.03
N TYR A 45 4.49 14.19 9.22
CA TYR A 45 4.13 15.10 8.14
C TYR A 45 5.33 15.85 7.56
N GLU A 46 6.26 16.32 8.39
CA GLU A 46 7.47 17.01 7.91
C GLU A 46 8.37 16.09 7.09
N GLY A 47 8.51 14.84 7.51
CA GLY A 47 9.25 13.83 6.78
C GLY A 47 8.65 13.58 5.39
N LEU A 48 7.32 13.51 5.32
CA LEU A 48 6.58 13.34 4.06
C LEU A 48 6.78 14.54 3.13
N VAL A 49 6.64 15.77 3.62
CA VAL A 49 6.85 17.00 2.84
C VAL A 49 8.29 17.06 2.30
N ASN A 50 9.27 16.78 3.15
CA ASN A 50 10.67 16.72 2.74
C ASN A 50 10.95 15.65 1.69
N TYR A 51 10.34 14.47 1.82
CA TYR A 51 10.45 13.41 0.84
C TYR A 51 9.87 13.83 -0.50
N LEU A 52 8.66 14.37 -0.53
CA LEU A 52 7.99 14.82 -1.74
C LEU A 52 8.79 15.92 -2.44
N SER A 53 9.21 16.95 -1.71
CA SER A 53 9.98 18.07 -2.28
C SER A 53 11.32 17.65 -2.90
N LYS A 54 11.94 16.59 -2.39
CA LYS A 54 13.20 16.05 -2.93
C LYS A 54 13.02 15.13 -4.12
N ASN A 55 11.89 14.43 -4.20
CA ASN A 55 11.70 13.34 -5.16
C ASN A 55 10.75 13.68 -6.30
N LEU A 56 9.84 14.64 -6.13
CA LEU A 56 9.00 15.15 -7.21
C LEU A 56 9.83 16.02 -8.15
N SER A 57 9.74 15.75 -9.45
CA SER A 57 10.53 16.45 -10.47
C SER A 57 9.96 17.83 -10.81
N TYR A 58 8.66 18.05 -10.53
CA TYR A 58 7.90 19.20 -10.98
C TYR A 58 7.39 20.12 -9.86
N VAL A 59 7.74 19.83 -8.60
CA VAL A 59 7.31 20.62 -7.44
C VAL A 59 8.53 21.21 -6.74
N GLY A 60 8.54 22.54 -6.59
CA GLY A 60 9.31 23.28 -5.59
C GLY A 60 10.82 23.09 -5.52
N ASN A 61 11.44 22.29 -6.39
CA ASN A 61 12.89 22.04 -6.34
C ASN A 61 13.61 22.76 -7.49
N PRO A 62 14.25 23.93 -7.23
CA PRO A 62 14.99 24.67 -8.25
C PRO A 62 16.13 23.88 -8.90
N LYS A 63 16.57 22.77 -8.28
CA LYS A 63 17.63 21.90 -8.83
C LYS A 63 17.11 20.81 -9.76
N ASN A 64 15.84 20.48 -9.71
CA ASN A 64 15.18 19.44 -10.49
C ASN A 64 14.21 19.99 -11.56
N LYS A 65 14.47 21.21 -12.04
CA LYS A 65 13.70 21.79 -13.16
C LYS A 65 13.89 20.95 -14.43
N ARG A 66 13.23 19.80 -14.48
CA ARG A 66 12.76 19.29 -15.76
C ARG A 66 11.63 20.22 -16.15
N SER A 67 11.89 21.09 -17.09
CA SER A 67 10.92 22.03 -17.62
C SER A 67 9.71 21.24 -18.13
N VAL A 68 8.64 21.23 -17.33
CA VAL A 68 7.31 21.14 -17.93
C VAL A 68 7.19 22.41 -18.78
N PRO A 69 6.78 22.31 -20.02
CA PRO A 69 6.49 23.51 -20.81
C PRO A 69 5.60 24.41 -19.96
N LYS A 70 5.99 25.67 -19.79
CA LYS A 70 5.27 26.63 -18.94
C LYS A 70 3.80 26.75 -19.33
N GLU A 71 3.49 26.45 -20.60
CA GLU A 71 2.16 26.41 -21.17
C GLU A 71 1.28 25.25 -20.62
N GLU A 72 1.88 24.15 -20.18
CA GLU A 72 1.15 22.99 -19.61
C GLU A 72 0.86 23.15 -18.11
N LEU A 73 1.64 24.00 -17.42
CA LEU A 73 1.48 24.30 -15.99
C LEU A 73 0.68 25.57 -15.70
N LEU A 74 0.17 26.25 -16.74
CA LEU A 74 -0.44 27.59 -16.64
C LEU A 74 -1.65 27.71 -15.69
N GLU A 75 -2.17 26.64 -15.15
CA GLU A 75 -3.36 26.69 -14.29
C GLU A 75 -3.13 26.14 -12.89
N GLY A 76 -1.90 25.77 -12.49
CA GLY A 76 -1.68 25.12 -11.23
C GLY A 76 -2.68 23.95 -11.01
N GLY A 77 -2.59 23.24 -9.95
CA GLY A 77 -3.62 22.26 -9.71
C GLY A 77 -3.30 21.30 -8.59
N ARG A 78 -4.32 20.54 -8.22
CA ARG A 78 -4.23 19.53 -7.18
C ARG A 78 -4.53 18.16 -7.78
N LEU A 79 -3.58 17.23 -7.65
CA LEU A 79 -3.86 15.82 -7.88
C LEU A 79 -3.99 15.08 -6.55
N ILE A 80 -4.67 13.95 -6.57
CA ILE A 80 -4.81 13.08 -5.39
C ILE A 80 -4.33 11.68 -5.78
N VAL A 81 -3.29 11.21 -5.10
CA VAL A 81 -2.84 9.83 -5.20
C VAL A 81 -3.49 9.03 -4.08
N ARG A 82 -4.17 7.95 -4.44
CA ARG A 82 -4.72 7.00 -3.49
C ARG A 82 -3.91 5.70 -3.51
N PHE A 83 -3.61 5.18 -2.35
CA PHE A 83 -2.88 3.92 -2.19
C PHE A 83 -3.27 3.22 -0.89
N ILE A 84 -2.83 1.99 -0.72
CA ILE A 84 -3.04 1.21 0.49
C ILE A 84 -1.72 1.11 1.25
N ILE A 85 -1.76 1.34 2.55
CA ILE A 85 -0.70 0.93 3.47
C ILE A 85 -1.07 -0.44 4.02
N GLU A 86 -0.21 -1.40 3.76
CA GLU A 86 -0.33 -2.78 4.24
C GLU A 86 0.04 -2.87 5.74
N LYS A 87 -0.28 -3.98 6.38
CA LYS A 87 0.04 -4.23 7.79
C LYS A 87 1.53 -4.18 8.12
N ASP A 88 2.38 -4.42 7.13
CA ASP A 88 3.85 -4.33 7.26
C ASP A 88 4.40 -2.94 6.91
N GLY A 89 3.54 -1.97 6.63
CA GLY A 89 3.88 -0.61 6.24
C GLY A 89 4.21 -0.44 4.75
N SER A 90 4.21 -1.48 3.96
CA SER A 90 4.46 -1.39 2.52
C SER A 90 3.28 -0.74 1.78
N ILE A 91 3.57 -0.18 0.61
CA ILE A 91 2.60 0.52 -0.22
C ILE A 91 2.09 -0.41 -1.31
N ALA A 92 0.77 -0.44 -1.49
CA ALA A 92 0.11 -1.22 -2.54
C ALA A 92 -0.98 -0.40 -3.25
N HIS A 93 -1.39 -0.85 -4.43
CA HIS A 93 -2.53 -0.32 -5.18
C HIS A 93 -2.48 1.21 -5.42
N VAL A 94 -1.32 1.73 -5.79
CA VAL A 94 -1.12 3.17 -6.09
C VAL A 94 -1.87 3.54 -7.36
N LYS A 95 -2.75 4.53 -7.26
CA LYS A 95 -3.49 5.10 -8.39
C LYS A 95 -3.84 6.55 -8.19
N LEU A 96 -4.03 7.28 -9.28
CA LEU A 96 -4.59 8.63 -9.23
C LEU A 96 -6.10 8.57 -9.02
N GLU A 97 -6.57 9.26 -8.01
CA GLU A 97 -8.00 9.52 -7.80
C GLU A 97 -8.41 10.81 -8.53
N THR A 98 -7.56 11.82 -8.48
CA THR A 98 -7.70 13.06 -9.25
C THR A 98 -6.43 13.30 -10.04
N LYS A 99 -6.56 13.65 -11.31
CA LYS A 99 -5.46 13.93 -12.23
C LYS A 99 -5.35 15.43 -12.53
N LEU A 100 -4.16 15.86 -12.90
CA LEU A 100 -3.95 17.14 -13.57
C LEU A 100 -4.25 16.96 -15.06
N PRO A 101 -5.26 17.61 -15.62
CA PRO A 101 -5.71 17.34 -17.00
C PRO A 101 -4.70 17.75 -18.06
N LYS A 102 -3.83 18.71 -17.76
CA LYS A 102 -2.86 19.29 -18.70
C LYS A 102 -1.40 18.90 -18.40
N CYS A 103 -1.14 18.03 -17.42
CA CYS A 103 0.21 17.59 -17.08
C CYS A 103 0.29 16.09 -16.86
N GLU A 104 0.29 15.31 -17.93
CA GLU A 104 0.49 13.86 -17.81
C GLU A 104 1.87 13.49 -17.21
N PRO A 105 2.98 14.20 -17.54
CA PRO A 105 4.25 13.97 -16.84
C PRO A 105 4.17 14.17 -15.32
N CYS A 106 3.42 15.18 -14.83
CA CYS A 106 3.21 15.39 -13.39
C CYS A 106 2.43 14.23 -12.77
N ASN A 107 1.42 13.72 -13.46
CA ASN A 107 0.61 12.58 -13.04
C ASN A 107 1.47 11.32 -12.87
N GLN A 108 2.31 11.03 -13.85
CA GLN A 108 3.22 9.86 -13.82
C GLN A 108 4.30 10.02 -12.75
N ASP A 109 4.85 11.21 -12.58
CA ASP A 109 5.86 11.50 -11.55
C ASP A 109 5.32 11.30 -10.14
N ALA A 110 4.10 11.76 -9.87
CA ALA A 110 3.44 11.54 -8.59
C ALA A 110 3.26 10.04 -8.27
N ILE A 111 2.80 9.25 -9.25
CA ILE A 111 2.69 7.79 -9.09
C ILE A 111 4.06 7.17 -8.79
N ARG A 112 5.08 7.56 -9.54
CA ARG A 112 6.46 7.07 -9.38
C ARG A 112 6.97 7.34 -7.97
N VAL A 113 6.83 8.57 -7.50
CA VAL A 113 7.32 9.01 -6.19
C VAL A 113 6.62 8.25 -5.07
N VAL A 114 5.29 8.10 -5.14
CA VAL A 114 4.53 7.36 -4.12
C VAL A 114 4.91 5.88 -4.11
N LYS A 115 5.07 5.24 -5.27
CA LYS A 115 5.49 3.83 -5.35
C LYS A 115 6.87 3.57 -4.73
N ASN A 116 7.75 4.58 -4.73
CA ASN A 116 9.12 4.48 -4.22
C ASN A 116 9.27 5.01 -2.78
N MET A 117 8.19 5.34 -2.09
CA MET A 117 8.26 5.75 -0.69
C MET A 117 8.79 4.62 0.21
N PRO A 118 9.54 4.96 1.25
CA PRO A 118 9.91 3.99 2.28
C PRO A 118 8.67 3.45 2.99
N LYS A 119 8.85 2.38 3.76
CA LYS A 119 7.75 1.83 4.57
C LYS A 119 7.22 2.86 5.54
N TRP A 120 5.90 2.89 5.66
CA TRP A 120 5.16 3.68 6.63
C TRP A 120 5.01 2.92 7.95
N LYS A 121 4.73 3.63 9.02
CA LYS A 121 4.13 3.05 10.21
C LYS A 121 2.68 2.68 9.85
N PRO A 122 2.28 1.39 9.94
CA PRO A 122 0.93 0.99 9.55
C PRO A 122 -0.12 1.57 10.49
N ALA A 123 -1.34 1.71 9.99
CA ALA A 123 -2.51 2.01 10.81
C ALA A 123 -2.80 0.86 11.78
N SER A 124 -3.46 1.16 12.89
CA SER A 124 -3.87 0.13 13.85
C SER A 124 -5.28 0.32 14.38
N SER A 125 -5.91 -0.80 14.73
CA SER A 125 -7.19 -0.88 15.45
C SER A 125 -7.11 -2.05 16.43
N ASP A 126 -7.67 -1.89 17.63
CA ASP A 126 -7.57 -2.88 18.71
C ASP A 126 -6.12 -3.35 18.96
N GLY A 127 -5.16 -2.43 18.86
CA GLY A 127 -3.73 -2.71 19.06
C GLY A 127 -3.09 -3.57 17.96
N LYS A 128 -3.77 -3.85 16.85
CA LYS A 128 -3.27 -4.66 15.73
C LYS A 128 -3.10 -3.81 14.48
N ALA A 129 -2.02 -4.05 13.73
CA ALA A 129 -1.81 -3.42 12.45
C ALA A 129 -2.91 -3.80 11.46
N VAL A 130 -3.47 -2.81 10.76
CA VAL A 130 -4.53 -2.97 9.77
C VAL A 130 -4.15 -2.35 8.45
N ARG A 131 -4.76 -2.84 7.37
CA ARG A 131 -4.65 -2.25 6.04
C ARG A 131 -5.54 -1.02 5.97
N THR A 132 -5.05 0.08 5.44
CA THR A 132 -5.85 1.30 5.29
C THR A 132 -5.59 2.02 3.98
N TYR A 133 -6.57 2.78 3.51
CA TYR A 133 -6.37 3.72 2.41
C TYR A 133 -5.73 5.01 2.90
N VAL A 134 -4.79 5.50 2.10
CA VAL A 134 -4.25 6.86 2.22
C VAL A 134 -4.60 7.64 0.96
N ARG A 135 -5.05 8.87 1.14
CA ARG A 135 -5.31 9.85 0.08
C ARG A 135 -4.33 11.00 0.26
N LEU A 136 -3.37 11.07 -0.63
CA LEU A 136 -2.30 12.07 -0.59
C LEU A 136 -2.57 13.16 -1.63
N PRO A 137 -2.99 14.37 -1.20
CA PRO A 137 -3.10 15.51 -2.09
C PRO A 137 -1.69 16.08 -2.35
N ILE A 138 -1.40 16.33 -3.61
CA ILE A 138 -0.18 17.00 -4.08
C ILE A 138 -0.60 18.24 -4.87
N ASN A 139 -0.19 19.40 -4.40
CA ASN A 139 -0.44 20.66 -5.08
C ASN A 139 0.75 20.99 -5.99
N PHE A 140 0.45 21.44 -7.19
CA PHE A 140 1.41 21.95 -8.14
C PHE A 140 1.12 23.45 -8.29
N ASP A 141 1.94 24.27 -7.67
CA ASP A 141 1.83 25.71 -7.79
C ASP A 141 2.68 26.21 -8.96
N VAL A 142 2.17 27.17 -9.70
CA VAL A 142 2.87 27.86 -10.79
C VAL A 142 3.29 29.21 -10.23
N ASP A 143 4.57 29.37 -9.95
CA ASP A 143 5.18 30.68 -9.65
C ASP A 143 5.45 31.46 -10.94
#